data_a0f2d63312ec546dde75c9145aa3fabc
#
_entry.id   a0f2d63312ec546dde75c9145aa3fabc
#
_cell.length_a   1.000
_cell.length_b   1.000
_cell.length_c   1.000
_cell.angle_alpha   90.00
_cell.angle_beta   90.00
_cell.angle_gamma   90.00
#
_symmetry.space_group_name_H-M   'P 1'
#
loop_
_entity.id
_entity.type
_entity.pdbx_description
1 polymer ?
#
loop_
_entity_poly.entity_id
_entity_poly.type
_entity_poly.pdbx_seq_one_letter_code
_entity_poly.pdbx_strand_id
1 'polypeptide(L)'
;QEKGAETIYFSPVHDTKLPDNCDALLIGGGYPELYVNELGQNASMKNAMKKAFDKGMPIVAECGGFMYLHDAIIDKNGVSHAMVGVVPATCEYKGKLVRFGYIEIKEKQRYFLLEGELIKGHEFHYYDSTDNGENCIATKPTTGREYSCVMAGESYWMGFPHLYYPSNPFFAENFVKKAEEYKKGKEPV
;
A
#
# COMPACT_ATOMS: atom_id res chain seq x y z
N GLN A 1 -12.73 0.79 -12.25
CA GLN A 1 -14.05 0.81 -12.93
C GLN A 1 -13.98 0.15 -14.30
N GLU A 2 -13.01 0.47 -15.15
CA GLU A 2 -12.85 -0.15 -16.49
C GLU A 2 -12.68 -1.67 -16.46
N LYS A 3 -12.25 -2.23 -15.35
CA LYS A 3 -12.08 -3.67 -15.11
C LYS A 3 -13.26 -4.31 -14.36
N GLY A 4 -14.41 -3.63 -14.28
CA GLY A 4 -15.65 -4.16 -13.69
C GLY A 4 -15.80 -3.93 -12.18
N ALA A 5 -14.84 -3.28 -11.53
CA ALA A 5 -14.95 -2.95 -10.10
C ALA A 5 -15.84 -1.72 -9.86
N GLU A 6 -16.65 -1.76 -8.83
CA GLU A 6 -17.31 -0.59 -8.24
C GLU A 6 -16.38 0.04 -7.20
N THR A 7 -16.24 1.36 -7.24
CA THR A 7 -15.38 2.10 -6.30
C THR A 7 -16.22 2.78 -5.24
N ILE A 8 -15.95 2.46 -3.98
CA ILE A 8 -16.56 3.10 -2.82
C ILE A 8 -15.45 3.81 -2.05
N TYR A 9 -15.65 5.09 -1.75
CA TYR A 9 -14.68 5.89 -1.02
C TYR A 9 -14.90 5.81 0.49
N PHE A 10 -13.81 5.83 1.23
CA PHE A 10 -13.81 5.94 2.68
C PHE A 10 -12.64 6.81 3.16
N SER A 11 -12.75 7.34 4.37
CA SER A 11 -11.72 8.18 4.99
C SER A 11 -11.22 7.56 6.30
N PRO A 12 -9.98 7.11 6.38
CA PRO A 12 -9.41 6.63 7.63
C PRO A 12 -9.38 7.68 8.76
N VAL A 13 -9.46 8.97 8.40
CA VAL A 13 -9.52 10.10 9.35
C VAL A 13 -10.92 10.27 9.94
N HIS A 14 -11.97 10.10 9.13
CA HIS A 14 -13.34 10.47 9.52
C HIS A 14 -14.27 9.28 9.74
N ASP A 15 -14.06 8.19 9.01
CA ASP A 15 -14.91 7.01 9.12
C ASP A 15 -14.43 6.08 10.21
N THR A 16 -15.35 5.39 10.87
CA THR A 16 -15.04 4.45 11.97
C THR A 16 -15.08 2.98 11.53
N LYS A 17 -15.49 2.70 10.29
CA LYS A 17 -15.55 1.36 9.71
C LYS A 17 -15.22 1.40 8.22
N LEU A 18 -14.81 0.26 7.68
CA LEU A 18 -14.74 0.07 6.23
C LEU A 18 -16.15 0.07 5.62
N PRO A 19 -16.30 0.44 4.34
CA PRO A 19 -17.57 0.31 3.63
C PRO A 19 -18.10 -1.11 3.71
N ASP A 20 -19.44 -1.25 3.82
CA ASP A 20 -20.09 -2.54 3.75
C ASP A 20 -19.86 -3.16 2.34
N ASN A 21 -19.75 -4.49 2.26
CA ASN A 21 -19.47 -5.22 1.03
C ASN A 21 -18.14 -4.85 0.33
N CYS A 22 -17.15 -4.36 1.06
CA CYS A 22 -15.82 -4.13 0.55
C CYS A 22 -15.09 -5.46 0.31
N ASP A 23 -14.57 -5.66 -0.91
CA ASP A 23 -13.90 -6.90 -1.32
C ASP A 23 -12.40 -6.72 -1.56
N ALA A 24 -11.92 -5.49 -1.62
CA ALA A 24 -10.50 -5.12 -1.70
C ALA A 24 -10.29 -3.70 -1.21
N LEU A 25 -9.06 -3.34 -0.84
CA LEU A 25 -8.68 -2.00 -0.42
C LEU A 25 -7.57 -1.45 -1.34
N LEU A 26 -7.81 -0.27 -1.90
CA LEU A 26 -6.78 0.56 -2.53
C LEU A 26 -6.55 1.78 -1.65
N ILE A 27 -5.39 1.82 -0.98
CA ILE A 27 -5.01 2.90 -0.06
C ILE A 27 -3.93 3.71 -0.75
N GLY A 28 -4.36 4.80 -1.37
CA GLY A 28 -3.49 5.67 -2.15
C GLY A 28 -2.49 6.45 -1.33
N GLY A 29 -1.63 7.18 -2.02
CA GLY A 29 -0.72 8.13 -1.42
C GLY A 29 -1.42 9.29 -0.72
N GLY A 30 -0.66 10.08 0.01
CA GLY A 30 -1.12 11.22 0.79
C GLY A 30 -0.09 11.60 1.82
N TYR A 31 -0.50 12.40 2.79
CA TYR A 31 0.35 12.92 3.86
C TYR A 31 -0.20 12.50 5.24
N PRO A 32 -0.12 11.20 5.60
CA PRO A 32 -0.66 10.72 6.88
C PRO A 32 0.03 11.38 8.08
N GLU A 33 1.26 11.86 7.92
CA GLU A 33 1.99 12.60 8.94
C GLU A 33 1.35 13.92 9.36
N LEU A 34 0.45 14.47 8.54
CA LEU A 34 -0.35 15.65 8.89
C LEU A 34 -1.57 15.32 9.75
N TYR A 35 -1.95 14.05 9.81
CA TYR A 35 -3.16 13.55 10.49
C TYR A 35 -2.83 12.41 11.46
N VAL A 36 -1.60 12.36 11.97
CA VAL A 36 -1.14 11.26 12.83
C VAL A 36 -1.95 11.11 14.11
N ASN A 37 -2.50 12.20 14.64
CA ASN A 37 -3.33 12.17 15.85
C ASN A 37 -4.69 11.53 15.55
N GLU A 38 -5.38 11.99 14.50
CA GLU A 38 -6.68 11.49 14.07
C GLU A 38 -6.59 10.02 13.65
N LEU A 39 -5.61 9.68 12.80
CA LEU A 39 -5.35 8.32 12.36
C LEU A 39 -4.98 7.41 13.54
N GLY A 40 -4.11 7.89 14.43
CA GLY A 40 -3.66 7.15 15.60
C GLY A 40 -4.79 6.88 16.61
N GLN A 41 -5.71 7.82 16.79
CA GLN A 41 -6.84 7.70 17.70
C GLN A 41 -8.01 6.88 17.12
N ASN A 42 -8.09 6.71 15.82
CA ASN A 42 -9.17 5.95 15.17
C ASN A 42 -8.97 4.43 15.30
N ALA A 43 -9.08 3.93 16.53
CA ALA A 43 -8.89 2.52 16.83
C ALA A 43 -9.86 1.60 16.07
N SER A 44 -11.10 2.06 15.85
CA SER A 44 -12.13 1.29 15.16
C SER A 44 -11.74 1.01 13.70
N MET A 45 -11.30 2.04 12.96
CA MET A 45 -10.85 1.89 11.57
C MET A 45 -9.58 1.05 11.50
N LYS A 46 -8.58 1.31 12.34
CA LYS A 46 -7.34 0.51 12.38
C LYS A 46 -7.63 -0.98 12.61
N ASN A 47 -8.50 -1.30 13.57
CA ASN A 47 -8.91 -2.67 13.84
C ASN A 47 -9.68 -3.29 12.66
N ALA A 48 -10.52 -2.52 11.97
CA ALA A 48 -11.24 -3.01 10.79
C ALA A 48 -10.28 -3.35 9.65
N MET A 49 -9.29 -2.49 9.38
CA MET A 49 -8.29 -2.71 8.35
C MET A 49 -7.37 -3.90 8.68
N LYS A 50 -6.92 -4.01 9.94
CA LYS A 50 -6.12 -5.16 10.39
C LYS A 50 -6.89 -6.47 10.22
N LYS A 51 -8.16 -6.50 10.64
CA LYS A 51 -9.02 -7.68 10.46
C LYS A 51 -9.24 -8.02 8.99
N ALA A 52 -9.36 -7.02 8.10
CA ALA A 52 -9.48 -7.24 6.67
C ALA A 52 -8.22 -7.90 6.11
N PHE A 53 -7.03 -7.40 6.48
CA PHE A 53 -5.75 -8.00 6.13
C PHE A 53 -5.62 -9.44 6.63
N ASP A 54 -5.90 -9.67 7.92
CA ASP A 54 -5.79 -11.00 8.56
C ASP A 54 -6.74 -12.04 7.91
N LYS A 55 -7.83 -11.58 7.29
CA LYS A 55 -8.77 -12.41 6.51
C LYS A 55 -8.35 -12.60 5.04
N GLY A 56 -7.23 -12.08 4.63
CA GLY A 56 -6.72 -12.19 3.27
C GLY A 56 -7.44 -11.29 2.25
N MET A 57 -8.13 -10.21 2.69
CA MET A 57 -8.69 -9.22 1.77
C MET A 57 -7.56 -8.61 0.94
N PRO A 58 -7.70 -8.53 -0.40
CA PRO A 58 -6.70 -7.92 -1.25
C PRO A 58 -6.46 -6.45 -0.90
N ILE A 59 -5.20 -6.08 -0.69
CA ILE A 59 -4.80 -4.70 -0.34
C ILE A 59 -3.67 -4.24 -1.24
N VAL A 60 -3.87 -3.09 -1.88
CA VAL A 60 -2.80 -2.32 -2.52
C VAL A 60 -2.63 -1.02 -1.73
N ALA A 61 -1.40 -0.75 -1.25
CA ALA A 61 -1.11 0.45 -0.47
C ALA A 61 0.14 1.15 -0.99
N GLU A 62 -0.01 2.44 -1.33
CA GLU A 62 1.03 3.26 -1.94
C GLU A 62 1.42 4.41 -1.01
N CYS A 63 2.72 4.65 -0.84
CA CYS A 63 3.30 5.81 -0.16
C CYS A 63 2.64 6.11 1.20
N GLY A 64 1.80 7.15 1.31
CA GLY A 64 1.09 7.47 2.55
C GLY A 64 0.18 6.34 3.04
N GLY A 65 -0.45 5.59 2.13
CA GLY A 65 -1.22 4.40 2.46
C GLY A 65 -0.34 3.30 3.06
N PHE A 66 0.84 3.10 2.52
CA PHE A 66 1.84 2.17 3.08
C PHE A 66 2.29 2.62 4.47
N MET A 67 2.59 3.92 4.65
CA MET A 67 2.95 4.48 5.96
C MET A 67 1.85 4.23 7.01
N TYR A 68 0.58 4.38 6.64
CA TYR A 68 -0.55 4.16 7.54
C TYR A 68 -0.70 2.69 7.98
N LEU A 69 -0.25 1.73 7.16
CA LEU A 69 -0.29 0.30 7.50
C LEU A 69 0.82 -0.16 8.47
N HIS A 70 1.81 0.67 8.78
CA HIS A 70 2.88 0.38 9.73
C HIS A 70 2.41 0.24 11.18
N ASP A 71 3.28 -0.24 12.06
CA ASP A 71 3.05 -0.20 13.51
C ASP A 71 2.95 1.24 14.00
N ALA A 72 3.82 2.13 13.50
CA ALA A 72 3.81 3.53 13.88
C ALA A 72 4.41 4.45 12.81
N ILE A 73 3.99 5.73 12.86
CA ILE A 73 4.68 6.86 12.21
C ILE A 73 5.36 7.68 13.31
N ILE A 74 6.65 7.90 13.17
CA ILE A 74 7.43 8.79 14.02
C ILE A 74 7.52 10.14 13.34
N ASP A 75 6.90 11.15 13.94
CA ASP A 75 6.80 12.48 13.36
C ASP A 75 8.14 13.25 13.41
N LYS A 76 8.15 14.46 12.84
CA LYS A 76 9.34 15.35 12.82
C LYS A 76 9.86 15.76 14.20
N ASN A 77 9.06 15.60 15.25
CA ASN A 77 9.41 15.90 16.62
C ASN A 77 9.90 14.64 17.38
N GLY A 78 9.95 13.47 16.71
CA GLY A 78 10.31 12.19 17.30
C GLY A 78 9.17 11.53 18.11
N VAL A 79 7.93 12.02 17.98
CA VAL A 79 6.77 11.43 18.65
C VAL A 79 6.24 10.26 17.82
N SER A 80 6.05 9.13 18.49
CA SER A 80 5.51 7.92 17.87
C SER A 80 3.98 7.91 17.94
N HIS A 81 3.35 7.69 16.79
CA HIS A 81 1.90 7.59 16.63
C HIS A 81 1.54 6.21 16.09
N ALA A 82 0.80 5.42 16.90
CA ALA A 82 0.42 4.06 16.52
C ALA A 82 -0.53 4.05 15.32
N MET A 83 -0.21 3.26 14.29
CA MET A 83 -0.98 3.11 13.06
C MET A 83 -1.69 1.74 13.01
N VAL A 84 -1.97 1.19 11.83
CA VAL A 84 -2.78 -0.04 11.67
C VAL A 84 -2.07 -1.27 12.22
N GLY A 85 -0.75 -1.37 12.12
CA GLY A 85 0.03 -2.51 12.62
C GLY A 85 -0.10 -3.77 11.75
N VAL A 86 -0.20 -3.61 10.44
CA VAL A 86 -0.11 -4.68 9.45
C VAL A 86 1.35 -4.92 9.05
N VAL A 87 2.10 -3.83 8.90
CA VAL A 87 3.54 -3.85 8.60
C VAL A 87 4.30 -3.71 9.91
N PRO A 88 5.07 -4.75 10.35
CA PRO A 88 5.80 -4.74 11.63
C PRO A 88 7.07 -3.88 11.55
N ALA A 89 6.90 -2.61 11.23
CA ALA A 89 7.95 -1.63 11.02
C ALA A 89 7.47 -0.23 11.39
N THR A 90 8.37 0.74 11.43
CA THR A 90 8.04 2.15 11.68
C THR A 90 8.45 3.02 10.49
N CYS A 91 7.65 4.06 10.21
CA CYS A 91 8.01 5.12 9.28
C CYS A 91 8.52 6.34 10.04
N GLU A 92 9.67 6.87 9.65
CA GLU A 92 10.35 7.97 10.33
C GLU A 92 10.63 9.12 9.38
N TYR A 93 10.48 10.36 9.86
CA TYR A 93 10.90 11.54 9.15
C TYR A 93 12.44 11.62 9.05
N LYS A 94 12.97 11.77 7.84
CA LYS A 94 14.44 11.78 7.62
C LYS A 94 15.03 13.18 7.43
N GLY A 95 14.25 14.26 7.57
CA GLY A 95 14.72 15.64 7.43
C GLY A 95 15.11 16.04 6.02
N LYS A 96 15.10 15.12 5.06
CA LYS A 96 15.46 15.32 3.66
C LYS A 96 14.65 14.38 2.77
N LEU A 97 14.63 14.69 1.49
CA LEU A 97 14.03 13.82 0.49
C LEU A 97 14.79 12.47 0.43
N VAL A 98 14.11 11.38 0.69
CA VAL A 98 14.69 10.03 0.75
C VAL A 98 14.83 9.46 -0.66
N ARG A 99 13.73 9.46 -1.40
CA ARG A 99 13.66 8.98 -2.79
C ARG A 99 12.83 9.94 -3.64
N PHE A 100 13.25 10.04 -4.91
CA PHE A 100 12.58 10.92 -5.87
C PHE A 100 12.73 10.38 -7.29
N GLY A 101 11.67 10.55 -8.09
CA GLY A 101 11.66 10.39 -9.54
C GLY A 101 11.12 9.04 -10.01
N TYR A 102 11.16 8.86 -11.31
CA TYR A 102 10.58 7.70 -11.98
C TYR A 102 11.38 6.42 -11.72
N ILE A 103 10.65 5.31 -11.72
CA ILE A 103 11.18 3.96 -11.50
C ILE A 103 10.43 2.96 -12.38
N GLU A 104 11.11 1.86 -12.68
CA GLU A 104 10.54 0.64 -13.23
C GLU A 104 10.64 -0.45 -12.17
N ILE A 105 9.54 -1.14 -11.91
CA ILE A 105 9.41 -2.09 -10.80
C ILE A 105 9.13 -3.47 -11.37
N LYS A 106 9.93 -4.47 -10.96
CA LYS A 106 9.73 -5.89 -11.24
C LYS A 106 9.52 -6.66 -9.96
N GLU A 107 8.54 -7.56 -9.94
CA GLU A 107 8.39 -8.53 -8.85
C GLU A 107 9.46 -9.63 -8.96
N LYS A 108 10.00 -10.06 -7.80
CA LYS A 108 10.90 -11.21 -7.72
C LYS A 108 10.14 -12.54 -7.79
N GLN A 109 8.87 -12.53 -7.38
CA GLN A 109 7.94 -13.65 -7.46
C GLN A 109 6.61 -13.11 -8.01
N ARG A 110 5.89 -13.96 -8.72
CA ARG A 110 4.63 -13.57 -9.35
C ARG A 110 3.51 -13.46 -8.33
N TYR A 111 3.12 -12.23 -7.97
CA TYR A 111 1.97 -11.94 -7.13
C TYR A 111 0.91 -11.13 -7.87
N PHE A 112 1.28 -9.99 -8.46
CA PHE A 112 0.40 -9.06 -9.15
C PHE A 112 0.76 -8.87 -10.63
N LEU A 113 2.02 -9.10 -11.00
CA LEU A 113 2.51 -9.02 -12.37
C LEU A 113 2.74 -10.42 -12.98
N LEU A 114 2.79 -10.52 -14.29
CA LEU A 114 3.29 -11.71 -14.96
C LEU A 114 4.82 -11.78 -14.86
N GLU A 115 5.35 -12.99 -14.95
CA GLU A 115 6.81 -13.22 -14.90
C GLU A 115 7.54 -12.41 -15.98
N GLY A 116 8.57 -11.68 -15.55
CA GLY A 116 9.38 -10.84 -16.44
C GLY A 116 8.77 -9.48 -16.78
N GLU A 117 7.50 -9.23 -16.44
CA GLU A 117 6.89 -7.94 -16.67
C GLU A 117 7.30 -6.91 -15.62
N LEU A 118 7.13 -5.65 -15.98
CA LEU A 118 7.36 -4.51 -15.10
C LEU A 118 6.15 -3.58 -15.05
N ILE A 119 6.05 -2.79 -13.99
CA ILE A 119 5.16 -1.65 -13.90
C ILE A 119 5.97 -0.39 -13.63
N LYS A 120 5.60 0.73 -14.26
CA LYS A 120 6.23 2.03 -14.03
C LYS A 120 5.60 2.72 -12.83
N GLY A 121 6.41 3.54 -12.18
CA GLY A 121 5.94 4.35 -11.07
C GLY A 121 6.86 5.53 -10.80
N HIS A 122 6.60 6.22 -9.71
CA HIS A 122 7.52 7.22 -9.19
C HIS A 122 7.52 7.19 -7.67
N GLU A 123 8.55 7.77 -7.06
CA GLU A 123 8.64 7.99 -5.63
C GLU A 123 8.87 9.46 -5.33
N PHE A 124 8.29 9.90 -4.22
CA PHE A 124 8.50 11.23 -3.66
C PHE A 124 8.17 11.19 -2.17
N HIS A 125 9.15 10.97 -1.29
CA HIS A 125 8.87 10.90 0.14
C HIS A 125 10.04 11.39 1.00
N TYR A 126 9.70 12.01 2.13
CA TYR A 126 10.61 12.49 3.18
C TYR A 126 10.65 11.57 4.40
N TYR A 127 9.72 10.62 4.47
CA TYR A 127 9.70 9.55 5.45
C TYR A 127 10.35 8.31 4.86
N ASP A 128 10.93 7.48 5.71
CA ASP A 128 11.45 6.18 5.31
C ASP A 128 10.99 5.11 6.29
N SER A 129 10.79 3.90 5.81
CA SER A 129 10.46 2.75 6.63
C SER A 129 11.74 2.09 7.16
N THR A 130 11.66 1.51 8.35
CA THR A 130 12.69 0.59 8.86
C THR A 130 12.68 -0.74 8.08
N ASP A 131 11.60 -1.03 7.33
CA ASP A 131 11.50 -2.13 6.37
C ASP A 131 10.71 -1.69 5.12
N ASN A 132 11.39 -1.54 4.00
CA ASN A 132 10.82 -1.14 2.72
C ASN A 132 10.33 -2.33 1.87
N GLY A 133 10.48 -3.55 2.38
CA GLY A 133 10.19 -4.77 1.65
C GLY A 133 11.27 -5.19 0.65
N GLU A 134 11.22 -6.45 0.27
CA GLU A 134 12.20 -7.08 -0.62
C GLU A 134 11.57 -7.82 -1.80
N ASN A 135 10.25 -7.75 -1.98
CA ASN A 135 9.57 -8.56 -3.00
C ASN A 135 9.69 -8.00 -4.41
N CYS A 136 10.10 -6.74 -4.55
CA CYS A 136 10.31 -6.10 -5.85
C CYS A 136 11.71 -5.49 -5.96
N ILE A 137 12.15 -5.30 -7.20
CA ILE A 137 13.31 -4.49 -7.56
C ILE A 137 12.82 -3.27 -8.32
N ALA A 138 13.15 -2.09 -7.79
CA ALA A 138 12.98 -0.82 -8.50
C ALA A 138 14.27 -0.44 -9.21
N THR A 139 14.19 -0.09 -10.49
CA THR A 139 15.31 0.41 -11.30
C THR A 139 15.05 1.87 -11.66
N LYS A 140 16.02 2.74 -11.45
CA LYS A 140 15.99 4.14 -11.92
C LYS A 140 16.35 4.19 -13.41
N PRO A 141 15.44 4.53 -14.34
CA PRO A 141 15.72 4.48 -15.77
C PRO A 141 16.88 5.38 -16.22
N THR A 142 17.11 6.49 -15.50
CA THR A 142 18.14 7.48 -15.85
C THR A 142 19.55 7.09 -15.41
N THR A 143 19.70 6.26 -14.38
CA THR A 143 21.01 5.94 -13.77
C THR A 143 21.31 4.46 -13.73
N GLY A 144 20.31 3.60 -14.00
CA GLY A 144 20.42 2.14 -13.83
C GLY A 144 20.53 1.68 -12.36
N ARG A 145 20.42 2.60 -11.39
CA ARG A 145 20.50 2.22 -9.97
C ARG A 145 19.29 1.36 -9.59
N GLU A 146 19.60 0.24 -8.95
CA GLU A 146 18.61 -0.70 -8.43
C GLU A 146 18.56 -0.72 -6.91
N TYR A 147 17.39 -1.04 -6.37
CA TYR A 147 17.17 -1.28 -4.95
C TYR A 147 15.92 -2.13 -4.72
N SER A 148 15.94 -2.90 -3.63
CA SER A 148 14.76 -3.64 -3.17
C SER A 148 13.69 -2.70 -2.64
N CYS A 149 12.44 -3.05 -2.89
CA CYS A 149 11.28 -2.33 -2.40
C CYS A 149 10.07 -3.25 -2.39
N VAL A 150 8.98 -2.76 -1.80
CA VAL A 150 7.66 -3.39 -1.80
C VAL A 150 7.59 -4.70 -1.03
N MET A 151 6.62 -4.77 -0.16
CA MET A 151 6.13 -6.01 0.44
C MET A 151 4.98 -6.52 -0.43
N ALA A 152 5.11 -7.70 -0.99
CA ALA A 152 4.06 -8.31 -1.81
C ALA A 152 3.84 -9.77 -1.41
N GLY A 153 2.60 -10.22 -1.54
CA GLY A 153 2.15 -11.59 -1.29
C GLY A 153 0.88 -11.88 -2.10
N GLU A 154 0.26 -13.00 -1.83
CA GLU A 154 -0.92 -13.44 -2.57
C GLU A 154 -2.09 -12.43 -2.53
N SER A 155 -2.25 -11.71 -1.41
CA SER A 155 -3.36 -10.76 -1.21
C SER A 155 -2.91 -9.32 -0.99
N TYR A 156 -1.63 -8.98 -1.07
CA TYR A 156 -1.21 -7.61 -0.81
C TYR A 156 -0.03 -7.17 -1.66
N TRP A 157 0.01 -5.86 -1.93
CA TRP A 157 1.12 -5.15 -2.54
C TRP A 157 1.24 -3.78 -1.85
N MET A 158 2.34 -3.53 -1.13
CA MET A 158 2.48 -2.38 -0.24
C MET A 158 3.89 -1.79 -0.34
N GLY A 159 4.02 -0.49 -0.57
CA GLY A 159 5.31 0.17 -0.67
C GLY A 159 5.22 1.68 -0.88
N PHE A 160 6.38 2.35 -0.92
CA PHE A 160 6.45 3.78 -1.23
C PHE A 160 6.17 4.13 -2.69
N PRO A 161 6.44 3.26 -3.69
CA PRO A 161 6.14 3.59 -5.07
C PRO A 161 4.68 3.96 -5.31
N HIS A 162 4.46 5.03 -6.09
CA HIS A 162 3.18 5.35 -6.73
C HIS A 162 3.16 4.72 -8.10
N LEU A 163 2.20 3.86 -8.37
CA LEU A 163 2.12 3.10 -9.60
C LEU A 163 1.44 3.89 -10.72
N TYR A 164 2.01 3.79 -11.92
CA TYR A 164 1.36 4.22 -13.14
C TYR A 164 0.66 3.01 -13.79
N TYR A 165 -0.54 2.70 -13.33
CA TYR A 165 -1.34 1.53 -13.75
C TYR A 165 -1.47 1.35 -15.27
N PRO A 166 -1.60 2.44 -16.08
CA PRO A 166 -1.65 2.26 -17.54
C PRO A 166 -0.38 1.68 -18.15
N SER A 167 0.76 1.70 -17.47
CA SER A 167 2.00 1.08 -17.98
C SER A 167 1.97 -0.44 -17.95
N ASN A 168 1.13 -1.02 -17.09
CA ASN A 168 0.84 -2.45 -17.05
C ASN A 168 -0.60 -2.69 -16.57
N PRO A 169 -1.59 -2.70 -17.49
CA PRO A 169 -3.00 -2.89 -17.13
C PRO A 169 -3.30 -4.21 -16.43
N PHE A 170 -2.46 -5.22 -16.60
CA PHE A 170 -2.63 -6.52 -15.96
C PHE A 170 -2.58 -6.44 -14.43
N PHE A 171 -1.78 -5.50 -13.87
CA PHE A 171 -1.75 -5.28 -12.43
C PHE A 171 -3.15 -4.98 -11.86
N ALA A 172 -3.85 -4.03 -12.49
CA ALA A 172 -5.20 -3.65 -12.08
C ALA A 172 -6.22 -4.78 -12.33
N GLU A 173 -6.10 -5.52 -13.44
CA GLU A 173 -6.95 -6.70 -13.72
C GLU A 173 -6.76 -7.76 -12.65
N ASN A 174 -5.52 -8.07 -12.32
CA ASN A 174 -5.21 -9.09 -11.31
C ASN A 174 -5.70 -8.68 -9.92
N PHE A 175 -5.56 -7.40 -9.56
CA PHE A 175 -6.10 -6.88 -8.30
C PHE A 175 -7.63 -7.04 -8.22
N VAL A 176 -8.36 -6.71 -9.30
CA VAL A 176 -9.82 -6.89 -9.35
C VAL A 176 -10.19 -8.37 -9.30
N LYS A 177 -9.45 -9.24 -10.02
CA LYS A 177 -9.66 -10.69 -9.96
C LYS A 177 -9.49 -11.25 -8.55
N LYS A 178 -8.46 -10.83 -7.83
CA LYS A 178 -8.25 -11.22 -6.42
C LYS A 178 -9.41 -10.75 -5.53
N ALA A 179 -9.97 -9.56 -5.78
CA ALA A 179 -11.16 -9.07 -5.08
C ALA A 179 -12.40 -9.94 -5.34
N GLU A 180 -12.63 -10.38 -6.59
CA GLU A 180 -13.69 -11.30 -6.94
C GLU A 180 -13.52 -12.68 -6.27
N GLU A 181 -12.30 -13.19 -6.24
CA GLU A 181 -12.00 -14.46 -5.57
C GLU A 181 -12.26 -14.38 -4.06
N TYR A 182 -11.83 -13.28 -3.44
CA TYR A 182 -12.10 -13.00 -2.02
C TYR A 182 -13.61 -12.90 -1.73
N LYS A 183 -14.37 -12.21 -2.60
CA LYS A 183 -15.82 -12.10 -2.50
C LYS A 183 -16.49 -13.47 -2.53
N LYS A 184 -16.13 -14.33 -3.49
CA LYS A 184 -16.67 -15.71 -3.59
C LYS A 184 -16.39 -16.54 -2.34
N GLY A 185 -15.22 -16.34 -1.70
CA GLY A 185 -14.88 -17.02 -0.44
C GLY A 185 -15.68 -16.54 0.78
N LYS A 186 -16.40 -15.40 0.68
CA LYS A 186 -17.30 -14.91 1.73
C LYS A 186 -18.74 -15.43 1.60
N GLU A 187 -19.14 -15.84 0.39
CA GLU A 187 -20.50 -16.37 0.16
C GLU A 187 -20.63 -17.72 0.88
N PRO A 188 -21.66 -17.93 1.70
CA PRO A 188 -21.90 -19.23 2.31
C PRO A 188 -22.21 -20.25 1.21
N VAL A 189 -21.56 -21.40 1.28
CA VAL A 189 -21.81 -22.58 0.42
C VAL A 189 -23.19 -23.15 0.69
#